data_bd14fc0c43e67a6eb47a4daf13a33f91
#
_entry.id   bd14fc0c43e67a6eb47a4daf13a33f91
#
_cell.length_a   1.000
_cell.length_b   1.000
_cell.length_c   1.000
_cell.angle_alpha   90.00
_cell.angle_beta   90.00
_cell.angle_gamma   90.00
#
_symmetry.space_group_name_H-M   'P 1'
#
loop_
_entity.id
_entity.type
_entity.pdbx_description
1 polymer ?
#
loop_
_entity_poly.entity_id
_entity_poly.type
_entity_poly.pdbx_seq_one_letter_code
_entity_poly.pdbx_strand_id
1 'polypeptide(L)'
;VLQRAGYAVLWLDNQAGGCKGVCDRVPRVDHVQLRKPGPLCRNDECYDEVMLQDLDERIARLPAERRARGVVVFMHQMGSHGPAYYKRTPAQFKPFTPECTTNALQQCARQEVVNAYDNSIAYTDRFLASAIDWLRGHERQWAPALLYVSDHGESLGENNLYLHGLPYRFAPDAQKHVPWISWFSRPFERQSGLASACLKAKAGQRLSHDNYFHSVLGLLDVQTRVYDAGRDIHADCRTPA
;
A
#
# COMPACT_ATOMS: atom_id res chain seq x y z
N VAL A 1 -1.10 -5.47 17.88
CA VAL A 1 -2.42 -6.13 17.97
C VAL A 1 -2.38 -7.45 17.21
N LEU A 2 -2.11 -7.49 15.91
CA LEU A 2 -2.18 -8.68 15.05
C LEU A 2 -1.31 -9.85 15.55
N GLN A 3 -0.06 -9.61 15.93
CA GLN A 3 0.81 -10.67 16.49
C GLN A 3 0.28 -11.23 17.81
N ARG A 4 -0.34 -10.39 18.66
CA ARG A 4 -1.02 -10.88 19.88
C ARG A 4 -2.28 -11.68 19.58
N ALA A 5 -2.91 -11.42 18.43
CA ALA A 5 -4.03 -12.23 17.93
C ALA A 5 -3.57 -13.52 17.22
N GLY A 6 -2.27 -13.82 17.22
CA GLY A 6 -1.70 -15.06 16.70
C GLY A 6 -1.26 -15.02 15.25
N TYR A 7 -1.45 -13.91 14.53
CA TYR A 7 -1.03 -13.79 13.12
C TYR A 7 0.48 -13.71 12.96
N ALA A 8 1.02 -14.29 11.90
CA ALA A 8 2.34 -13.98 11.41
C ALA A 8 2.31 -12.62 10.71
N VAL A 9 3.21 -11.72 11.07
CA VAL A 9 3.26 -10.37 10.50
C VAL A 9 4.62 -10.15 9.87
N LEU A 10 4.64 -9.81 8.59
CA LEU A 10 5.82 -9.42 7.83
C LEU A 10 5.70 -7.95 7.43
N TRP A 11 6.73 -7.16 7.74
CA TRP A 11 6.83 -5.77 7.31
C TRP A 11 7.93 -5.64 6.27
N LEU A 12 7.57 -5.29 5.05
CA LEU A 12 8.49 -5.01 3.95
C LEU A 12 8.58 -3.49 3.75
N ASP A 13 9.79 -2.95 3.86
CA ASP A 13 10.03 -1.51 3.80
C ASP A 13 10.92 -1.15 2.61
N ASN A 14 10.38 -0.40 1.67
CA ASN A 14 11.10 0.15 0.53
C ASN A 14 11.32 1.66 0.61
N GLN A 15 11.00 2.30 1.73
CA GLN A 15 11.25 3.73 1.90
C GLN A 15 12.72 4.04 2.18
N ALA A 16 13.25 5.08 1.53
CA ALA A 16 14.56 5.63 1.84
C ALA A 16 14.53 6.26 3.25
N GLY A 17 15.44 5.83 4.13
CA GLY A 17 15.49 6.32 5.52
C GLY A 17 14.66 5.52 6.52
N GLY A 18 14.11 4.36 6.11
CA GLY A 18 13.39 3.43 6.97
C GLY A 18 11.94 3.85 7.23
N CYS A 19 11.29 3.16 8.13
CA CYS A 19 9.85 3.26 8.40
C CYS A 19 9.44 4.47 9.27
N LYS A 20 10.28 5.46 9.42
CA LYS A 20 10.04 6.72 10.16
C LYS A 20 9.36 6.51 11.52
N GLY A 21 9.84 5.54 12.30
CA GLY A 21 9.37 5.25 13.66
C GLY A 21 8.19 4.28 13.75
N VAL A 22 7.54 3.91 12.65
CA VAL A 22 6.44 2.92 12.69
C VAL A 22 6.97 1.54 13.04
N CYS A 23 8.02 1.07 12.36
CA CYS A 23 8.59 -0.25 12.59
C CYS A 23 9.41 -0.35 13.87
N ASP A 24 9.82 0.76 14.49
CA ASP A 24 10.44 0.73 15.81
C ASP A 24 9.49 0.19 16.89
N ARG A 25 8.20 0.24 16.61
CA ARG A 25 7.10 -0.24 17.46
C ARG A 25 6.57 -1.62 17.04
N VAL A 26 7.06 -2.15 15.91
CA VAL A 26 6.75 -3.50 15.45
C VAL A 26 7.89 -4.42 15.91
N PRO A 27 7.61 -5.57 16.53
CA PRO A 27 8.66 -6.51 16.90
C PRO A 27 9.53 -6.86 15.69
N ARG A 28 10.86 -6.72 15.86
CA ARG A 28 11.86 -6.81 14.77
C ARG A 28 11.89 -8.13 14.02
N VAL A 29 11.36 -9.18 14.59
CA VAL A 29 11.43 -10.53 14.02
C VAL A 29 10.83 -10.59 12.61
N ASP A 30 9.87 -9.70 12.32
CA ASP A 30 9.10 -9.70 11.08
C ASP A 30 9.39 -8.44 10.21
N HIS A 31 10.46 -7.68 10.52
CA HIS A 31 10.82 -6.48 9.75
C HIS A 31 11.93 -6.79 8.75
N VAL A 32 11.70 -6.48 7.47
CA VAL A 32 12.68 -6.65 6.40
C VAL A 32 12.85 -5.34 5.65
N GLN A 33 14.06 -4.82 5.66
CA GLN A 33 14.45 -3.69 4.83
C GLN A 33 15.00 -4.19 3.50
N LEU A 34 14.38 -3.76 2.41
CA LEU A 34 14.67 -4.25 1.07
C LEU A 34 15.68 -3.34 0.37
N ARG A 35 16.95 -3.50 0.71
CA ARG A 35 18.04 -2.81 0.01
C ARG A 35 19.06 -3.85 -0.42
N LYS A 36 18.89 -4.37 -1.62
CA LYS A 36 19.86 -5.29 -2.22
C LYS A 36 20.31 -4.74 -3.56
N PRO A 37 21.64 -4.78 -3.87
CA PRO A 37 22.09 -4.55 -5.23
C PRO A 37 21.39 -5.52 -6.19
N GLY A 38 20.86 -4.98 -7.30
CA GLY A 38 20.17 -5.80 -8.29
C GLY A 38 19.51 -4.94 -9.36
N PRO A 39 18.87 -5.55 -10.36
CA PRO A 39 18.28 -4.81 -11.48
C PRO A 39 17.13 -3.88 -11.07
N LEU A 40 16.51 -4.15 -9.93
CA LEU A 40 15.43 -3.31 -9.38
C LEU A 40 15.93 -2.19 -8.45
N CYS A 41 17.24 -2.11 -8.18
CA CYS A 41 17.80 -1.13 -7.26
C CYS A 41 18.89 -0.29 -7.95
N ARG A 42 18.85 1.04 -7.73
CA ARG A 42 19.86 1.99 -8.22
C ARG A 42 20.12 3.03 -7.15
N ASN A 43 21.39 3.31 -6.85
CA ASN A 43 21.80 4.36 -5.90
C ASN A 43 21.03 4.30 -4.56
N ASP A 44 21.01 3.14 -3.92
CA ASP A 44 20.33 2.87 -2.64
C ASP A 44 18.80 3.03 -2.64
N GLU A 45 18.18 3.25 -3.79
CA GLU A 45 16.72 3.23 -3.97
C GLU A 45 16.31 2.04 -4.84
N CYS A 46 15.20 1.38 -4.50
CA CYS A 46 14.67 0.26 -5.26
C CYS A 46 13.28 0.58 -5.80
N TYR A 47 12.94 0.01 -6.94
CA TYR A 47 11.56 -0.02 -7.41
C TYR A 47 10.71 -0.94 -6.50
N ASP A 48 9.44 -0.61 -6.33
CA ASP A 48 8.56 -1.31 -5.38
C ASP A 48 8.37 -2.80 -5.69
N GLU A 49 8.58 -3.23 -6.93
CA GLU A 49 8.59 -4.66 -7.32
C GLU A 49 9.57 -5.52 -6.50
N VAL A 50 10.60 -4.91 -5.88
CA VAL A 50 11.52 -5.61 -4.98
C VAL A 50 10.81 -6.27 -3.80
N MET A 51 9.65 -5.75 -3.39
CA MET A 51 8.86 -6.32 -2.30
C MET A 51 8.19 -7.65 -2.65
N LEU A 52 8.02 -7.92 -3.94
CA LEU A 52 7.47 -9.20 -4.42
C LEU A 52 8.56 -10.26 -4.63
N GLN A 53 9.85 -9.86 -4.67
CA GLN A 53 10.94 -10.82 -4.81
C GLN A 53 11.08 -11.68 -3.56
N ASP A 54 11.25 -12.99 -3.76
CA ASP A 54 11.45 -13.98 -2.69
C ASP A 54 10.34 -13.96 -1.62
N LEU A 55 9.13 -13.49 -1.95
CA LEU A 55 8.05 -13.30 -0.99
C LEU A 55 7.62 -14.63 -0.34
N ASP A 56 7.58 -15.71 -1.12
CA ASP A 56 7.26 -17.06 -0.62
C ASP A 56 8.29 -17.53 0.42
N GLU A 57 9.58 -17.33 0.13
CA GLU A 57 10.65 -17.69 1.06
C GLU A 57 10.60 -16.86 2.33
N ARG A 58 10.29 -15.55 2.22
CA ARG A 58 10.16 -14.66 3.36
C ARG A 58 9.01 -15.10 4.26
N ILE A 59 7.87 -15.43 3.67
CA ILE A 59 6.71 -15.95 4.39
C ILE A 59 7.04 -17.31 5.02
N ALA A 60 7.73 -18.20 4.30
CA ALA A 60 8.11 -19.51 4.81
C ALA A 60 9.01 -19.44 6.07
N ARG A 61 9.82 -18.38 6.21
CA ARG A 61 10.68 -18.14 7.39
C ARG A 61 9.93 -17.66 8.64
N LEU A 62 8.67 -17.23 8.50
CA LEU A 62 7.84 -16.85 9.64
C LEU A 62 7.48 -18.07 10.49
N PRO A 63 7.26 -17.91 11.82
CA PRO A 63 6.91 -19.02 12.70
C PRO A 63 5.70 -19.81 12.20
N ALA A 64 5.85 -21.15 12.10
CA ALA A 64 4.84 -22.01 11.49
C ALA A 64 3.50 -21.97 12.24
N GLU A 65 3.54 -21.91 13.56
CA GLU A 65 2.36 -21.84 14.42
C GLU A 65 1.54 -20.55 14.18
N ARG A 66 2.21 -19.43 13.86
CA ARG A 66 1.53 -18.18 13.53
C ARG A 66 1.01 -18.20 12.09
N ARG A 67 1.79 -18.78 11.14
CA ARG A 67 1.34 -18.93 9.76
C ARG A 67 0.05 -19.78 9.66
N ALA A 68 -0.12 -20.74 10.55
CA ALA A 68 -1.33 -21.56 10.63
C ALA A 68 -2.58 -20.73 10.97
N ARG A 69 -2.44 -19.63 11.73
CA ARG A 69 -3.52 -18.67 11.99
C ARG A 69 -3.78 -17.77 10.79
N GLY A 70 -2.74 -17.39 10.09
CA GLY A 70 -2.76 -16.53 8.92
C GLY A 70 -1.53 -15.63 8.84
N VAL A 71 -1.31 -15.04 7.67
CA VAL A 71 -0.18 -14.17 7.38
C VAL A 71 -0.67 -12.79 7.00
N VAL A 72 -0.08 -11.75 7.57
CA VAL A 72 -0.32 -10.35 7.20
C VAL A 72 1.00 -9.74 6.74
N VAL A 73 1.05 -9.32 5.48
CA VAL A 73 2.20 -8.65 4.89
C VAL A 73 1.89 -7.18 4.73
N PHE A 74 2.66 -6.33 5.38
CA PHE A 74 2.65 -4.88 5.14
C PHE A 74 3.74 -4.54 4.15
N MET A 75 3.38 -3.85 3.07
CA MET A 75 4.29 -3.39 2.03
C MET A 75 4.34 -1.86 2.04
N HIS A 76 5.41 -1.31 2.61
CA HIS A 76 5.63 0.13 2.69
C HIS A 76 6.38 0.59 1.44
N GLN A 77 5.62 1.09 0.46
CA GLN A 77 6.11 1.47 -0.85
C GLN A 77 6.88 2.80 -0.82
N MET A 78 7.80 2.96 -1.76
CA MET A 78 8.29 4.28 -2.15
C MET A 78 7.21 5.02 -2.97
N GLY A 79 6.44 4.30 -3.75
CA GLY A 79 5.30 4.82 -4.51
C GLY A 79 5.65 6.03 -5.35
N SER A 80 4.81 7.05 -5.30
CA SER A 80 4.96 8.32 -6.03
C SER A 80 5.64 9.41 -5.20
N HIS A 81 6.53 9.04 -4.25
CA HIS A 81 7.19 10.00 -3.35
C HIS A 81 8.10 10.98 -4.11
N GLY A 82 7.80 12.29 -3.97
CA GLY A 82 8.56 13.37 -4.58
C GLY A 82 9.87 13.74 -3.84
N PRO A 83 10.61 14.71 -4.35
CA PRO A 83 10.43 15.41 -5.63
C PRO A 83 10.91 14.60 -6.85
N ALA A 84 11.60 13.49 -6.67
CA ALA A 84 12.27 12.74 -7.74
C ALA A 84 11.30 11.73 -8.41
N TYR A 85 10.12 12.16 -8.85
CA TYR A 85 9.11 11.27 -9.48
C TYR A 85 9.69 10.44 -10.62
N TYR A 86 10.56 11.03 -11.45
CA TYR A 86 11.22 10.38 -12.58
C TYR A 86 12.04 9.14 -12.22
N LYS A 87 12.44 9.01 -10.94
CA LYS A 87 13.17 7.83 -10.43
C LYS A 87 12.24 6.70 -10.00
N ARG A 88 10.94 6.92 -9.85
CA ARG A 88 9.99 5.95 -9.30
C ARG A 88 9.60 4.87 -10.29
N THR A 89 9.85 5.10 -11.59
CA THR A 89 9.44 4.22 -12.69
C THR A 89 10.63 3.83 -13.54
N PRO A 90 10.84 2.54 -13.86
CA PRO A 90 11.82 2.12 -14.85
C PRO A 90 11.52 2.73 -16.23
N ALA A 91 12.58 3.04 -16.99
CA ALA A 91 12.44 3.74 -18.27
C ALA A 91 11.47 3.06 -19.27
N GLN A 92 11.46 1.72 -19.30
CA GLN A 92 10.59 0.95 -20.19
C GLN A 92 9.09 1.00 -19.83
N PHE A 93 8.73 1.55 -18.67
CA PHE A 93 7.35 1.65 -18.18
C PHE A 93 6.87 3.11 -18.06
N LYS A 94 7.44 4.02 -18.85
CA LYS A 94 7.09 5.45 -18.84
C LYS A 94 6.27 5.83 -20.08
N PRO A 95 4.92 5.72 -20.06
CA PRO A 95 4.09 6.08 -21.19
C PRO A 95 3.95 7.60 -21.40
N PHE A 96 4.14 8.39 -20.33
CA PHE A 96 3.93 9.84 -20.37
C PHE A 96 5.26 10.58 -20.56
N THR A 97 5.43 11.24 -21.72
CA THR A 97 6.65 11.95 -22.10
C THR A 97 6.33 13.25 -22.83
N PRO A 98 7.22 14.29 -22.75
CA PRO A 98 8.41 14.37 -21.92
C PRO A 98 8.10 14.44 -20.44
N GLU A 99 9.04 14.01 -19.57
CA GLU A 99 8.90 14.09 -18.12
C GLU A 99 9.95 14.99 -17.48
N CYS A 100 9.62 15.57 -16.32
CA CYS A 100 10.57 16.31 -15.51
C CYS A 100 11.61 15.35 -14.91
N THR A 101 12.90 15.58 -15.20
CA THR A 101 14.02 14.72 -14.79
C THR A 101 14.92 15.36 -13.72
N THR A 102 14.40 16.36 -13.00
CA THR A 102 15.11 17.06 -11.91
C THR A 102 14.27 17.09 -10.63
N ASN A 103 14.93 17.27 -9.49
CA ASN A 103 14.26 17.49 -8.21
C ASN A 103 13.73 18.93 -8.04
N ALA A 104 14.20 19.85 -8.87
CA ALA A 104 13.76 21.25 -8.89
C ALA A 104 12.51 21.39 -9.78
N LEU A 105 11.37 20.87 -9.29
CA LEU A 105 10.11 20.76 -10.04
C LEU A 105 9.66 22.09 -10.68
N GLN A 106 9.91 23.22 -10.00
CA GLN A 106 9.59 24.56 -10.48
C GLN A 106 10.37 24.99 -11.71
N GLN A 107 11.43 24.25 -12.11
CA GLN A 107 12.21 24.51 -13.33
C GLN A 107 11.68 23.76 -14.55
N CYS A 108 10.78 22.79 -14.35
CA CYS A 108 10.15 22.04 -15.41
C CYS A 108 8.83 22.70 -15.84
N ALA A 109 8.41 22.44 -17.08
CA ALA A 109 7.04 22.74 -17.47
C ALA A 109 6.06 21.91 -16.60
N ARG A 110 4.92 22.50 -16.23
CA ARG A 110 3.93 21.81 -15.37
C ARG A 110 3.54 20.44 -15.92
N GLN A 111 3.34 20.33 -17.23
CA GLN A 111 2.96 19.07 -17.87
C GLN A 111 4.06 18.00 -17.71
N GLU A 112 5.32 18.39 -17.72
CA GLU A 112 6.44 17.45 -17.49
C GLU A 112 6.45 16.93 -16.05
N VAL A 113 6.09 17.76 -15.07
CA VAL A 113 5.92 17.34 -13.67
C VAL A 113 4.77 16.36 -13.54
N VAL A 114 3.62 16.66 -14.15
CA VAL A 114 2.46 15.77 -14.19
C VAL A 114 2.81 14.44 -14.87
N ASN A 115 3.49 14.47 -16.02
CA ASN A 115 3.91 13.25 -16.71
C ASN A 115 4.81 12.37 -15.85
N ALA A 116 5.76 12.96 -15.12
CA ALA A 116 6.66 12.22 -14.24
C ALA A 116 5.88 11.57 -13.07
N TYR A 117 4.91 12.29 -12.51
CA TYR A 117 4.02 11.78 -11.46
C TYR A 117 3.09 10.68 -12.00
N ASP A 118 2.44 10.89 -13.14
CA ASP A 118 1.53 9.91 -13.76
C ASP A 118 2.25 8.61 -14.13
N ASN A 119 3.52 8.70 -14.59
CA ASN A 119 4.36 7.52 -14.78
C ASN A 119 4.51 6.72 -13.47
N SER A 120 4.71 7.39 -12.34
CA SER A 120 4.83 6.72 -11.03
C SER A 120 3.51 6.11 -10.56
N ILE A 121 2.37 6.75 -10.84
CA ILE A 121 1.04 6.19 -10.57
C ILE A 121 0.77 4.95 -11.42
N ALA A 122 1.05 5.02 -12.73
CA ALA A 122 0.91 3.88 -13.63
C ALA A 122 1.80 2.69 -13.19
N TYR A 123 2.98 2.98 -12.65
CA TYR A 123 3.86 1.95 -12.13
C TYR A 123 3.38 1.36 -10.79
N THR A 124 2.77 2.17 -9.93
CA THR A 124 2.10 1.69 -8.71
C THR A 124 0.92 0.78 -9.07
N ASP A 125 0.11 1.12 -10.07
CA ASP A 125 -0.97 0.26 -10.57
C ASP A 125 -0.43 -1.09 -11.06
N ARG A 126 0.66 -1.08 -11.84
CA ARG A 126 1.36 -2.29 -12.26
C ARG A 126 1.85 -3.14 -11.08
N PHE A 127 2.43 -2.50 -10.05
CA PHE A 127 2.86 -3.21 -8.84
C PHE A 127 1.67 -3.89 -8.14
N LEU A 128 0.56 -3.17 -7.98
CA LEU A 128 -0.66 -3.73 -7.36
C LEU A 128 -1.23 -4.89 -8.19
N ALA A 129 -1.24 -4.77 -9.51
CA ALA A 129 -1.65 -5.86 -10.39
C ALA A 129 -0.77 -7.10 -10.20
N SER A 130 0.56 -6.93 -10.15
CA SER A 130 1.51 -8.01 -9.90
C SER A 130 1.32 -8.65 -8.52
N ALA A 131 1.04 -7.85 -7.50
CA ALA A 131 0.72 -8.33 -6.15
C ALA A 131 -0.57 -9.16 -6.13
N ILE A 132 -1.60 -8.70 -6.83
CA ILE A 132 -2.87 -9.43 -6.97
C ILE A 132 -2.65 -10.74 -7.73
N ASP A 133 -1.84 -10.75 -8.78
CA ASP A 133 -1.55 -11.97 -9.54
C ASP A 133 -0.77 -12.98 -8.69
N TRP A 134 0.17 -12.51 -7.88
CA TRP A 134 0.85 -13.37 -6.90
C TRP A 134 -0.16 -13.96 -5.90
N LEU A 135 -1.07 -13.16 -5.35
CA LEU A 135 -2.12 -13.60 -4.44
C LEU A 135 -3.07 -14.63 -5.09
N ARG A 136 -3.46 -14.41 -6.36
CA ARG A 136 -4.27 -15.37 -7.14
C ARG A 136 -3.58 -16.72 -7.30
N GLY A 137 -2.28 -16.72 -7.51
CA GLY A 137 -1.47 -17.94 -7.57
C GLY A 137 -1.53 -18.78 -6.29
N HIS A 138 -1.90 -18.16 -5.17
CA HIS A 138 -1.93 -18.81 -3.85
C HIS A 138 -3.34 -19.12 -3.32
N GLU A 139 -4.39 -18.92 -4.11
CA GLU A 139 -5.79 -19.18 -3.69
C GLU A 139 -6.10 -20.63 -3.31
N ARG A 140 -5.24 -21.58 -3.72
CA ARG A 140 -5.37 -22.98 -3.32
C ARG A 140 -4.90 -23.24 -1.88
N GLN A 141 -4.03 -22.38 -1.37
CA GLN A 141 -3.40 -22.54 -0.05
C GLN A 141 -4.00 -21.59 0.97
N TRP A 142 -4.43 -20.41 0.54
CA TRP A 142 -4.90 -19.32 1.37
C TRP A 142 -6.22 -18.76 0.84
N ALA A 143 -6.85 -17.95 1.68
CA ALA A 143 -7.93 -17.07 1.30
C ALA A 143 -7.38 -15.62 1.27
N PRO A 144 -6.70 -15.20 0.18
CA PRO A 144 -6.01 -13.92 0.17
C PRO A 144 -6.91 -12.71 -0.07
N ALA A 145 -6.49 -11.59 0.48
CA ALA A 145 -7.05 -10.27 0.27
C ALA A 145 -5.95 -9.22 0.15
N LEU A 146 -6.22 -8.11 -0.52
CA LEU A 146 -5.33 -6.96 -0.61
C LEU A 146 -6.09 -5.69 -0.25
N LEU A 147 -5.48 -4.86 0.59
CA LEU A 147 -5.89 -3.48 0.84
C LEU A 147 -4.73 -2.57 0.47
N TYR A 148 -5.00 -1.56 -0.34
CA TYR A 148 -4.07 -0.48 -0.65
C TYR A 148 -4.70 0.85 -0.27
N VAL A 149 -3.92 1.71 0.35
CA VAL A 149 -4.25 3.11 0.58
C VAL A 149 -2.97 3.93 0.49
N SER A 150 -3.02 5.06 -0.19
CA SER A 150 -1.92 6.03 -0.11
C SER A 150 -2.00 6.79 1.22
N ASP A 151 -0.85 7.11 1.81
CA ASP A 151 -0.78 7.90 3.04
C ASP A 151 -1.15 9.38 2.80
N HIS A 152 -0.78 9.93 1.64
CA HIS A 152 -1.15 11.27 1.19
C HIS A 152 -1.09 11.37 -0.34
N GLY A 153 -1.59 12.47 -0.89
CA GLY A 153 -1.39 12.84 -2.27
C GLY A 153 -0.30 13.91 -2.43
N GLU A 154 -0.16 14.46 -3.63
CA GLU A 154 0.89 15.43 -3.99
C GLU A 154 0.30 16.62 -4.75
N SER A 155 0.80 17.81 -4.46
CA SER A 155 0.60 19.01 -5.29
C SER A 155 1.65 19.04 -6.39
N LEU A 156 1.22 19.28 -7.63
CA LEU A 156 2.04 19.24 -8.85
C LEU A 156 2.18 20.62 -9.51
N GLY A 157 2.18 21.69 -8.71
CA GLY A 157 2.32 23.07 -9.18
C GLY A 157 1.01 23.86 -9.17
N GLU A 158 -0.10 23.31 -8.67
CA GLU A 158 -1.34 24.05 -8.44
C GLU A 158 -1.10 25.20 -7.47
N ASN A 159 -1.46 26.44 -7.87
CA ASN A 159 -1.18 27.65 -7.09
C ASN A 159 0.29 27.80 -6.67
N ASN A 160 1.22 27.31 -7.50
CA ASN A 160 2.67 27.25 -7.23
C ASN A 160 3.03 26.39 -5.99
N LEU A 161 2.17 25.47 -5.60
CA LEU A 161 2.41 24.49 -4.56
C LEU A 161 2.93 23.20 -5.17
N TYR A 162 3.95 22.61 -4.53
CA TYR A 162 4.54 21.34 -4.93
C TYR A 162 4.66 20.44 -3.70
N LEU A 163 4.66 19.12 -3.95
CA LEU A 163 4.81 18.11 -2.90
C LEU A 163 3.64 18.12 -1.88
N HIS A 164 3.94 17.71 -0.69
CA HIS A 164 3.02 17.59 0.45
C HIS A 164 3.61 18.22 1.72
N GLY A 165 2.91 18.11 2.85
CA GLY A 165 3.41 18.52 4.17
C GLY A 165 2.81 19.81 4.70
N LEU A 166 1.85 20.42 4.00
CA LEU A 166 1.06 21.49 4.57
C LEU A 166 0.21 20.97 5.75
N PRO A 167 0.01 21.79 6.81
CA PRO A 167 -0.92 21.43 7.87
C PRO A 167 -2.30 21.08 7.27
N TYR A 168 -2.92 20.00 7.75
CA TYR A 168 -4.14 19.41 7.19
C TYR A 168 -5.24 20.44 6.89
N ARG A 169 -5.39 21.46 7.76
CA ARG A 169 -6.37 22.54 7.59
C ARG A 169 -6.15 23.38 6.32
N PHE A 170 -4.89 23.52 5.89
CA PHE A 170 -4.50 24.38 4.77
C PHE A 170 -4.12 23.57 3.53
N ALA A 171 -3.90 22.25 3.69
CA ALA A 171 -3.55 21.38 2.60
C ALA A 171 -4.68 21.30 1.56
N PRO A 172 -4.39 21.45 0.26
CA PRO A 172 -5.37 21.28 -0.81
C PRO A 172 -5.83 19.82 -0.90
N ASP A 173 -6.95 19.59 -1.58
CA ASP A 173 -7.50 18.24 -1.75
C ASP A 173 -6.53 17.31 -2.48
N ALA A 174 -5.71 17.83 -3.39
CA ALA A 174 -4.65 17.06 -4.07
C ALA A 174 -3.68 16.37 -3.10
N GLN A 175 -3.47 16.90 -1.89
CA GLN A 175 -2.62 16.30 -0.86
C GLN A 175 -3.38 15.38 0.11
N LYS A 176 -4.73 15.39 0.10
CA LYS A 176 -5.58 14.70 1.10
C LYS A 176 -6.48 13.63 0.51
N HIS A 177 -6.93 13.83 -0.72
CA HIS A 177 -7.84 12.90 -1.38
C HIS A 177 -7.05 11.82 -2.09
N VAL A 178 -7.02 10.63 -1.51
CA VAL A 178 -6.23 9.50 -1.97
C VAL A 178 -7.09 8.28 -2.29
N PRO A 179 -6.63 7.38 -3.18
CA PRO A 179 -7.37 6.16 -3.48
C PRO A 179 -7.28 5.15 -2.33
N TRP A 180 -8.40 4.43 -2.13
CA TRP A 180 -8.45 3.20 -1.36
C TRP A 180 -8.88 2.06 -2.30
N ILE A 181 -8.04 1.05 -2.46
CA ILE A 181 -8.29 -0.11 -3.31
C ILE A 181 -8.37 -1.36 -2.44
N SER A 182 -9.40 -2.17 -2.67
CA SER A 182 -9.56 -3.46 -2.02
C SER A 182 -9.78 -4.54 -3.08
N TRP A 183 -9.07 -5.65 -2.92
CA TRP A 183 -9.27 -6.84 -3.71
C TRP A 183 -9.43 -8.05 -2.79
N PHE A 184 -10.39 -8.90 -3.08
CA PHE A 184 -10.71 -10.09 -2.31
C PHE A 184 -10.79 -11.29 -3.24
N SER A 185 -10.13 -12.39 -2.85
CA SER A 185 -10.29 -13.66 -3.54
C SER A 185 -11.66 -14.28 -3.26
N ARG A 186 -12.14 -15.12 -4.15
CA ARG A 186 -13.39 -15.87 -3.90
C ARG A 186 -13.32 -16.75 -2.63
N PRO A 187 -12.19 -17.45 -2.32
CA PRO A 187 -12.05 -18.11 -1.03
C PRO A 187 -12.22 -17.16 0.16
N PHE A 188 -11.64 -15.95 0.10
CA PHE A 188 -11.77 -14.95 1.17
C PHE A 188 -13.22 -14.50 1.37
N GLU A 189 -13.93 -14.17 0.28
CA GLU A 189 -15.33 -13.76 0.34
C GLU A 189 -16.21 -14.84 1.00
N ARG A 190 -16.03 -16.11 0.60
CA ARG A 190 -16.76 -17.22 1.20
C ARG A 190 -16.46 -17.44 2.68
N GLN A 191 -15.18 -17.34 3.06
CA GLN A 191 -14.74 -17.58 4.43
C GLN A 191 -15.17 -16.44 5.38
N SER A 192 -15.10 -15.19 4.90
CA SER A 192 -15.37 -13.99 5.70
C SER A 192 -16.84 -13.56 5.67
N GLY A 193 -17.66 -14.14 4.79
CA GLY A 193 -19.03 -13.68 4.53
C GLY A 193 -19.11 -12.32 3.85
N LEU A 194 -17.99 -11.81 3.29
CA LEU A 194 -17.91 -10.50 2.67
C LEU A 194 -18.55 -10.49 1.29
N ALA A 195 -19.42 -9.52 1.04
CA ALA A 195 -20.06 -9.33 -0.25
C ALA A 195 -19.42 -8.16 -1.03
N SER A 196 -18.54 -8.44 -2.01
CA SER A 196 -17.90 -7.41 -2.84
C SER A 196 -18.90 -6.53 -3.59
N ALA A 197 -20.08 -7.03 -3.96
CA ALA A 197 -21.14 -6.22 -4.57
C ALA A 197 -21.64 -5.11 -3.63
N CYS A 198 -21.76 -5.39 -2.32
CA CYS A 198 -22.09 -4.41 -1.30
C CYS A 198 -21.03 -3.32 -1.21
N LEU A 199 -19.73 -3.69 -1.21
CA LEU A 199 -18.63 -2.72 -1.19
C LEU A 199 -18.62 -1.83 -2.43
N LYS A 200 -18.86 -2.39 -3.62
CA LYS A 200 -18.96 -1.61 -4.85
C LYS A 200 -20.07 -0.57 -4.78
N ALA A 201 -21.22 -0.91 -4.19
CA ALA A 201 -22.31 0.04 -4.01
C ALA A 201 -21.95 1.19 -3.05
N LYS A 202 -20.96 1.00 -2.18
CA LYS A 202 -20.45 1.97 -1.22
C LYS A 202 -19.19 2.72 -1.71
N ALA A 203 -18.67 2.43 -2.90
CA ALA A 203 -17.39 2.97 -3.39
C ALA A 203 -17.33 4.50 -3.49
N GLY A 204 -18.48 5.18 -3.57
CA GLY A 204 -18.56 6.65 -3.55
C GLY A 204 -18.61 7.29 -2.16
N GLN A 205 -18.58 6.52 -1.08
CA GLN A 205 -18.62 7.06 0.26
C GLN A 205 -17.29 7.72 0.63
N ARG A 206 -17.37 8.84 1.35
CA ARG A 206 -16.18 9.46 1.92
C ARG A 206 -15.66 8.64 3.08
N LEU A 207 -14.36 8.31 3.01
CA LEU A 207 -13.62 7.59 4.04
C LEU A 207 -12.47 8.45 4.56
N SER A 208 -11.85 8.03 5.65
CA SER A 208 -10.61 8.61 6.15
C SER A 208 -9.63 7.51 6.54
N HIS A 209 -8.35 7.87 6.77
CA HIS A 209 -7.36 6.94 7.26
C HIS A 209 -7.74 6.31 8.63
N ASP A 210 -8.61 6.97 9.40
CA ASP A 210 -9.14 6.41 10.66
C ASP A 210 -9.93 5.10 10.43
N ASN A 211 -10.48 4.89 9.24
CA ASN A 211 -11.16 3.66 8.90
C ASN A 211 -10.19 2.47 8.71
N TYR A 212 -8.93 2.74 8.32
CA TYR A 212 -8.00 1.68 7.90
C TYR A 212 -7.71 0.68 9.01
N PHE A 213 -7.36 1.17 10.20
CA PHE A 213 -7.03 0.31 11.35
C PHE A 213 -8.18 -0.64 11.70
N HIS A 214 -9.41 -0.12 11.78
CA HIS A 214 -10.60 -0.89 12.13
C HIS A 214 -10.97 -1.88 11.03
N SER A 215 -10.84 -1.47 9.77
CA SER A 215 -11.11 -2.33 8.60
C SER A 215 -10.14 -3.52 8.52
N VAL A 216 -8.86 -3.31 8.82
CA VAL A 216 -7.87 -4.40 8.90
C VAL A 216 -8.22 -5.36 10.03
N LEU A 217 -8.56 -4.85 11.22
CA LEU A 217 -8.94 -5.72 12.35
C LEU A 217 -10.19 -6.53 12.05
N GLY A 218 -11.19 -5.89 11.46
CA GLY A 218 -12.40 -6.56 11.09
C GLY A 218 -12.18 -7.64 10.02
N LEU A 219 -11.46 -7.36 8.92
CA LEU A 219 -11.16 -8.38 7.89
C LEU A 219 -10.45 -9.62 8.45
N LEU A 220 -9.67 -9.46 9.49
CA LEU A 220 -8.92 -10.52 10.15
C LEU A 220 -9.65 -11.12 11.35
N ASP A 221 -10.90 -10.72 11.61
CA ASP A 221 -11.70 -11.15 12.77
C ASP A 221 -10.93 -11.05 14.09
N VAL A 222 -10.29 -9.90 14.32
CA VAL A 222 -9.49 -9.65 15.52
C VAL A 222 -10.35 -9.00 16.59
N GLN A 223 -10.72 -9.78 17.60
CA GLN A 223 -11.49 -9.32 18.76
C GLN A 223 -10.60 -8.51 19.70
N THR A 224 -10.90 -7.23 19.88
CA THR A 224 -10.15 -6.33 20.74
C THR A 224 -11.00 -5.13 21.20
N ARG A 225 -10.68 -4.57 22.38
CA ARG A 225 -11.39 -3.40 22.93
C ARG A 225 -11.20 -2.12 22.10
N VAL A 226 -10.18 -2.09 21.22
CA VAL A 226 -9.91 -0.92 20.38
C VAL A 226 -10.57 -1.02 19.00
N TYR A 227 -11.26 -2.11 18.69
CA TYR A 227 -12.01 -2.23 17.46
C TYR A 227 -13.33 -1.44 17.55
N ASP A 228 -13.62 -0.67 16.53
CA ASP A 228 -14.87 0.07 16.37
C ASP A 228 -15.50 -0.32 15.03
N ALA A 229 -16.61 -1.04 15.08
CA ALA A 229 -17.34 -1.52 13.92
C ALA A 229 -17.89 -0.36 13.06
N GLY A 230 -18.19 0.79 13.65
CA GLY A 230 -18.65 1.98 12.93
C GLY A 230 -17.57 2.61 12.05
N ARG A 231 -16.30 2.24 12.25
CA ARG A 231 -15.17 2.66 11.42
C ARG A 231 -14.65 1.58 10.49
N ASP A 232 -15.13 0.35 10.61
CA ASP A 232 -14.79 -0.75 9.69
C ASP A 232 -15.66 -0.65 8.44
N ILE A 233 -15.06 -0.29 7.30
CA ILE A 233 -15.80 -0.12 6.04
C ILE A 233 -16.39 -1.41 5.50
N HIS A 234 -15.97 -2.56 6.01
CA HIS A 234 -16.44 -3.88 5.59
C HIS A 234 -17.55 -4.43 6.48
N ALA A 235 -17.76 -3.88 7.69
CA ALA A 235 -18.64 -4.43 8.69
C ALA A 235 -20.07 -4.68 8.18
N ASP A 236 -20.67 -3.67 7.55
CA ASP A 236 -22.05 -3.76 7.02
C ASP A 236 -22.19 -4.63 5.75
N CYS A 237 -21.08 -5.04 5.15
CA CYS A 237 -21.04 -5.86 3.94
C CYS A 237 -20.70 -7.32 4.23
N ARG A 238 -20.75 -7.72 5.50
CA ARG A 238 -20.58 -9.12 5.92
C ARG A 238 -21.92 -9.70 6.35
N THR A 239 -22.17 -10.93 5.92
CA THR A 239 -23.21 -11.75 6.56
C THR A 239 -22.71 -12.20 7.93
N PRO A 240 -23.52 -12.05 8.99
CA PRO A 240 -23.20 -12.66 10.28
C PRO A 240 -22.95 -14.18 10.10
N ALA A 241 -21.86 -14.66 10.71
CA ALA A 241 -21.56 -16.09 10.73
C ALA A 241 -22.60 -16.88 11.53
#